data_ab10dfbfc38f036fa19aa107b0b44607
#
_entry.id   ab10dfbfc38f036fa19aa107b0b44607
#
_cell.length_a   1.000
_cell.length_b   1.000
_cell.length_c   1.000
_cell.angle_alpha   90.00
_cell.angle_beta   90.00
_cell.angle_gamma   90.00
#
_symmetry.space_group_name_H-M   'P 1'
#
loop_
_entity.id
_entity.type
_entity.pdbx_description
1 polymer ?
#
loop_
_entity_poly.entity_id
_entity_poly.type
_entity_poly.pdbx_seq_one_letter_code
_entity_poly.pdbx_strand_id
1 'polypeptide(L)'
;LSERNLIRWMILIVLSAFLLGAFLLENMGIQYVSEGGSPILKIHVYSYLSMGAFALLILRVGLFNLIKPLHDLKKAWWLAIVSMLAVILYGFMRFGTSGLAYLIDTIFIPLVLVPVVYGLSDAAKNRLLALLGYLLFINACIAIIELVLGQSIVAVEIGSFSFFRSTAFMAHPLNNALITASLTPIVMRYTRIPAAMYVSVIVLALFAFGGRAALGIFLLGNFLMMLPKLRDFFGQGVRYPKLKFAYLQALVYFSVIAVILTLVLSPIGERILSKLYIDTSAEARFDVFILLEQLSFSEWLFGASHGLLNDIVFYIGINVVENYVIGWVLNFGLLGCIGLLLSTYLVPFMLVYKQEWSAKIALLSFMLISVTNNALTVKTPALMFLVVVLSCHYRSSNHHLHRR
;
A
#
# COMPACT_ATOMS: atom_id res chain seq x y z
N LEU A 1 -1.89 25.48 -14.61
CA LEU A 1 -2.65 25.40 -13.35
C LEU A 1 -1.94 26.25 -12.31
N SER A 2 -2.67 27.10 -11.57
CA SER A 2 -2.10 27.73 -10.40
C SER A 2 -1.78 26.64 -9.36
N GLU A 3 -0.80 26.87 -8.48
CA GLU A 3 -0.47 25.93 -7.42
C GLU A 3 -1.71 25.56 -6.58
N ARG A 4 -2.58 26.55 -6.31
CA ARG A 4 -3.86 26.36 -5.60
C ARG A 4 -4.78 25.36 -6.32
N ASN A 5 -4.81 25.35 -7.63
CA ASN A 5 -5.62 24.40 -8.39
C ASN A 5 -4.95 23.03 -8.44
N LEU A 6 -3.62 22.96 -8.54
CA LEU A 6 -2.89 21.71 -8.55
C LEU A 6 -3.07 20.94 -7.23
N ILE A 7 -2.99 21.62 -6.07
CA ILE A 7 -3.26 20.96 -4.78
C ILE A 7 -4.72 20.51 -4.65
N ARG A 8 -5.68 21.26 -5.18
CA ARG A 8 -7.09 20.82 -5.20
C ARG A 8 -7.26 19.55 -6.03
N TRP A 9 -6.64 19.48 -7.20
CA TRP A 9 -6.63 18.26 -8.01
C TRP A 9 -6.03 17.07 -7.25
N MET A 10 -4.88 17.25 -6.59
CA MET A 10 -4.26 16.20 -5.79
C MET A 10 -5.14 15.75 -4.62
N ILE A 11 -5.81 16.68 -3.95
CA ILE A 11 -6.79 16.35 -2.90
C ILE A 11 -7.94 15.52 -3.47
N LEU A 12 -8.50 15.90 -4.62
CA LEU A 12 -9.57 15.14 -5.27
C LEU A 12 -9.11 13.73 -5.67
N ILE A 13 -7.89 13.59 -6.22
CA ILE A 13 -7.29 12.29 -6.55
C ILE A 13 -7.17 11.41 -5.30
N VAL A 14 -6.61 11.96 -4.23
CA VAL A 14 -6.44 11.23 -2.96
C VAL A 14 -7.79 10.84 -2.34
N LEU A 15 -8.75 11.77 -2.30
CA LEU A 15 -10.08 11.49 -1.75
C LEU A 15 -10.84 10.47 -2.60
N SER A 16 -10.79 10.56 -3.93
CA SER A 16 -11.45 9.59 -4.80
C SER A 16 -10.85 8.19 -4.65
N ALA A 17 -9.53 8.09 -4.55
CA ALA A 17 -8.85 6.81 -4.33
C ALA A 17 -9.13 6.20 -2.94
N PHE A 18 -9.36 7.06 -1.95
CA PHE A 18 -9.57 6.63 -0.56
C PHE A 18 -11.02 6.27 -0.27
N LEU A 19 -11.97 7.10 -0.74
CA LEU A 19 -13.38 6.99 -0.40
C LEU A 19 -14.17 6.14 -1.40
N LEU A 20 -13.80 6.14 -2.69
CA LEU A 20 -14.48 5.38 -3.73
C LEU A 20 -13.88 3.97 -3.85
N GLY A 21 -13.92 3.18 -2.78
CA GLY A 21 -13.44 1.79 -2.83
C GLY A 21 -14.21 0.95 -3.86
N ALA A 22 -13.60 -0.16 -4.30
CA ALA A 22 -14.12 -1.02 -5.35
C ALA A 22 -15.58 -1.47 -5.08
N PHE A 23 -15.89 -1.88 -3.85
CA PHE A 23 -17.24 -2.33 -3.49
C PHE A 23 -18.25 -1.19 -3.41
N LEU A 24 -17.83 0.02 -3.04
CA LEU A 24 -18.73 1.17 -3.08
C LEU A 24 -19.14 1.50 -4.51
N LEU A 25 -18.19 1.42 -5.46
CA LEU A 25 -18.47 1.62 -6.88
C LEU A 25 -19.46 0.55 -7.41
N GLU A 26 -19.26 -0.72 -7.05
CA GLU A 26 -20.20 -1.80 -7.42
C GLU A 26 -21.60 -1.57 -6.82
N ASN A 27 -21.69 -1.17 -5.55
CA ASN A 27 -22.97 -0.86 -4.89
C ASN A 27 -23.68 0.37 -5.53
N MET A 28 -22.92 1.27 -6.16
CA MET A 28 -23.48 2.38 -6.95
C MET A 28 -23.88 1.96 -8.37
N GLY A 29 -23.78 0.68 -8.72
CA GLY A 29 -24.10 0.14 -10.04
C GLY A 29 -23.00 0.32 -11.09
N ILE A 30 -21.80 0.73 -10.68
CA ILE A 30 -20.64 0.86 -11.58
C ILE A 30 -19.91 -0.48 -11.59
N GLN A 31 -19.99 -1.21 -12.70
CA GLN A 31 -19.33 -2.50 -12.88
C GLN A 31 -17.79 -2.36 -12.93
N TYR A 32 -17.18 -2.05 -11.79
CA TYR A 32 -15.74 -1.81 -11.68
C TYR A 32 -14.94 -3.11 -11.52
N VAL A 33 -15.40 -4.04 -10.67
CA VAL A 33 -14.72 -5.32 -10.38
C VAL A 33 -15.38 -6.48 -11.10
N SER A 34 -16.72 -6.52 -11.17
CA SER A 34 -17.51 -7.59 -11.79
C SER A 34 -17.06 -7.89 -13.22
N GLU A 35 -17.19 -9.12 -13.68
CA GLU A 35 -16.86 -9.51 -15.05
C GLU A 35 -17.79 -8.85 -16.08
N GLY A 36 -17.28 -8.67 -17.30
CA GLY A 36 -18.04 -8.01 -18.38
C GLY A 36 -18.10 -6.48 -18.25
N GLY A 37 -18.95 -5.84 -19.03
CA GLY A 37 -19.15 -4.39 -19.07
C GLY A 37 -18.12 -3.62 -19.90
N SER A 38 -18.25 -2.29 -19.89
CA SER A 38 -17.37 -1.41 -20.68
C SER A 38 -15.96 -1.32 -20.09
N PRO A 39 -14.87 -1.48 -20.89
CA PRO A 39 -13.49 -1.31 -20.41
C PRO A 39 -13.23 0.04 -19.72
N ILE A 40 -13.96 1.09 -20.12
CA ILE A 40 -13.83 2.42 -19.52
C ILE A 40 -14.25 2.40 -18.04
N LEU A 41 -15.30 1.66 -17.67
CA LEU A 41 -15.78 1.55 -16.31
C LEU A 41 -14.85 0.69 -15.43
N LYS A 42 -13.93 -0.06 -16.04
CA LYS A 42 -12.94 -0.88 -15.34
C LYS A 42 -11.73 -0.09 -14.83
N ILE A 43 -11.60 1.18 -15.20
CA ILE A 43 -10.56 2.09 -14.72
C ILE A 43 -11.14 2.98 -13.64
N HIS A 44 -10.41 3.15 -12.55
CA HIS A 44 -10.88 3.91 -11.39
C HIS A 44 -10.95 5.43 -11.65
N VAL A 45 -11.84 6.11 -10.95
CA VAL A 45 -12.01 7.57 -11.05
C VAL A 45 -10.70 8.33 -10.76
N TYR A 46 -9.94 7.92 -9.73
CA TYR A 46 -8.66 8.57 -9.42
C TYR A 46 -7.66 8.46 -10.59
N SER A 47 -7.73 7.41 -11.38
CA SER A 47 -6.86 7.22 -12.54
C SER A 47 -7.16 8.21 -13.65
N TYR A 48 -8.44 8.44 -13.94
CA TYR A 48 -8.86 9.48 -14.89
C TYR A 48 -8.47 10.88 -14.43
N LEU A 49 -8.69 11.19 -13.15
CA LEU A 49 -8.28 12.47 -12.56
C LEU A 49 -6.76 12.66 -12.66
N SER A 50 -5.98 11.61 -12.39
CA SER A 50 -4.52 11.65 -12.45
C SER A 50 -4.01 11.87 -13.87
N MET A 51 -4.56 11.12 -14.84
CA MET A 51 -4.24 11.31 -16.26
C MET A 51 -4.64 12.70 -16.76
N GLY A 52 -5.81 13.18 -16.34
CA GLY A 52 -6.28 14.52 -16.67
C GLY A 52 -5.36 15.61 -16.11
N ALA A 53 -4.96 15.51 -14.84
CA ALA A 53 -4.02 16.45 -14.24
C ALA A 53 -2.66 16.46 -14.96
N PHE A 54 -2.14 15.28 -15.29
CA PHE A 54 -0.88 15.12 -16.00
C PHE A 54 -0.96 15.68 -17.42
N ALA A 55 -2.02 15.35 -18.17
CA ALA A 55 -2.25 15.86 -19.52
C ALA A 55 -2.36 17.39 -19.54
N LEU A 56 -3.13 17.98 -18.61
CA LEU A 56 -3.25 19.44 -18.49
C LEU A 56 -1.91 20.12 -18.19
N LEU A 57 -1.05 19.49 -17.37
CA LEU A 57 0.29 20.00 -17.10
C LEU A 57 1.18 19.89 -18.33
N ILE A 58 1.14 18.78 -19.08
CA ILE A 58 1.87 18.63 -20.34
C ILE A 58 1.45 19.71 -21.35
N LEU A 59 0.15 19.91 -21.53
CA LEU A 59 -0.37 20.92 -22.46
C LEU A 59 0.08 22.34 -22.09
N ARG A 60 0.27 22.61 -20.79
CA ARG A 60 0.64 23.92 -20.30
C ARG A 60 2.14 24.21 -20.33
N VAL A 61 2.97 23.27 -19.88
CA VAL A 61 4.41 23.50 -19.67
C VAL A 61 5.28 22.62 -20.57
N GLY A 62 4.71 21.64 -21.25
CA GLY A 62 5.42 20.63 -22.01
C GLY A 62 5.99 19.52 -21.13
N LEU A 63 6.09 18.30 -21.71
CA LEU A 63 6.57 17.12 -20.97
C LEU A 63 7.98 17.30 -20.40
N PHE A 64 8.90 17.82 -21.22
CA PHE A 64 10.31 17.97 -20.79
C PHE A 64 10.48 18.96 -19.64
N ASN A 65 9.70 20.05 -19.62
CA ASN A 65 9.70 21.01 -18.52
C ASN A 65 9.02 20.46 -17.27
N LEU A 66 7.96 19.65 -17.42
CA LEU A 66 7.27 19.00 -16.31
C LEU A 66 8.17 18.02 -15.55
N ILE A 67 9.02 17.27 -16.26
CA ILE A 67 9.95 16.29 -15.67
C ILE A 67 11.32 16.88 -15.29
N LYS A 68 11.61 18.14 -15.68
CA LYS A 68 12.88 18.80 -15.36
C LYS A 68 13.18 18.84 -13.85
N PRO A 69 12.20 19.11 -12.97
CA PRO A 69 12.42 19.11 -11.52
C PRO A 69 12.78 17.75 -10.91
N LEU A 70 12.60 16.65 -11.63
CA LEU A 70 12.94 15.31 -11.13
C LEU A 70 14.46 15.08 -10.99
N HIS A 71 15.30 15.91 -11.60
CA HIS A 71 16.77 15.81 -11.54
C HIS A 71 17.27 14.36 -11.66
N ASP A 72 17.88 13.81 -10.61
CA ASP A 72 18.43 12.44 -10.58
C ASP A 72 17.36 11.34 -10.79
N LEU A 73 16.12 11.60 -10.40
CA LEU A 73 15.00 10.68 -10.62
C LEU A 73 14.56 10.56 -12.07
N LYS A 74 14.92 11.52 -12.93
CA LYS A 74 14.45 11.59 -14.32
C LYS A 74 14.75 10.30 -15.11
N LYS A 75 15.97 9.76 -14.98
CA LYS A 75 16.38 8.53 -15.68
C LYS A 75 15.59 7.33 -15.17
N ALA A 76 15.46 7.21 -13.86
CA ALA A 76 14.69 6.12 -13.23
C ALA A 76 13.20 6.19 -13.60
N TRP A 77 12.63 7.40 -13.61
CA TRP A 77 11.25 7.62 -14.02
C TRP A 77 11.01 7.23 -15.49
N TRP A 78 11.92 7.66 -16.41
CA TRP A 78 11.80 7.25 -17.81
C TRP A 78 11.91 5.73 -17.99
N LEU A 79 12.87 5.10 -17.32
CA LEU A 79 13.02 3.65 -17.39
C LEU A 79 11.77 2.94 -16.87
N ALA A 80 11.20 3.39 -15.74
CA ALA A 80 9.98 2.84 -15.19
C ALA A 80 8.76 3.02 -16.12
N ILE A 81 8.59 4.20 -16.73
CA ILE A 81 7.50 4.47 -17.69
C ILE A 81 7.65 3.61 -18.94
N VAL A 82 8.84 3.54 -19.53
CA VAL A 82 9.08 2.74 -20.74
C VAL A 82 8.87 1.26 -20.46
N SER A 83 9.37 0.75 -19.32
CA SER A 83 9.13 -0.63 -18.90
C SER A 83 7.63 -0.91 -18.72
N MET A 84 6.90 0.01 -18.11
CA MET A 84 5.46 -0.13 -17.91
C MET A 84 4.68 -0.15 -19.24
N LEU A 85 5.01 0.77 -20.15
CA LEU A 85 4.38 0.80 -21.46
C LEU A 85 4.67 -0.47 -22.28
N ALA A 86 5.90 -1.01 -22.20
CA ALA A 86 6.25 -2.28 -22.81
C ALA A 86 5.42 -3.44 -22.24
N VAL A 87 5.22 -3.50 -20.92
CA VAL A 87 4.38 -4.52 -20.28
C VAL A 87 2.90 -4.35 -20.62
N ILE A 88 2.40 -3.12 -20.66
CA ILE A 88 1.00 -2.86 -21.10
C ILE A 88 0.80 -3.33 -22.53
N LEU A 89 1.73 -3.00 -23.45
CA LEU A 89 1.66 -3.43 -24.83
C LEU A 89 1.71 -4.95 -24.96
N TYR A 90 2.62 -5.59 -24.23
CA TYR A 90 2.72 -7.05 -24.16
C TYR A 90 1.44 -7.69 -23.60
N GLY A 91 0.91 -7.15 -22.51
CA GLY A 91 -0.34 -7.62 -21.91
C GLY A 91 -1.53 -7.45 -22.84
N PHE A 92 -1.57 -6.35 -23.60
CA PHE A 92 -2.61 -6.12 -24.63
C PHE A 92 -2.54 -7.16 -25.75
N MET A 93 -1.35 -7.47 -26.25
CA MET A 93 -1.15 -8.50 -27.27
C MET A 93 -1.55 -9.90 -26.79
N ARG A 94 -1.38 -10.17 -25.49
CA ARG A 94 -1.62 -11.47 -24.88
C ARG A 94 -3.05 -11.68 -24.41
N PHE A 95 -3.64 -10.69 -23.73
CA PHE A 95 -4.93 -10.78 -23.05
C PHE A 95 -6.00 -9.87 -23.65
N GLY A 96 -5.68 -9.10 -24.68
CA GLY A 96 -6.55 -8.04 -25.19
C GLY A 96 -6.74 -6.95 -24.14
N THR A 97 -7.96 -6.43 -24.02
CA THR A 97 -8.30 -5.42 -23.00
C THR A 97 -8.58 -6.01 -21.62
N SER A 98 -8.74 -7.33 -21.53
CA SER A 98 -8.99 -8.03 -20.28
C SER A 98 -7.74 -8.00 -19.39
N GLY A 99 -7.91 -7.71 -18.11
CA GLY A 99 -6.82 -7.71 -17.15
C GLY A 99 -5.86 -6.51 -17.20
N LEU A 100 -5.97 -5.58 -18.17
CA LEU A 100 -5.08 -4.41 -18.24
C LEU A 100 -5.43 -3.31 -17.24
N ALA A 101 -6.66 -3.23 -16.80
CA ALA A 101 -7.14 -2.15 -15.94
C ALA A 101 -6.35 -2.04 -14.63
N TYR A 102 -5.96 -3.18 -14.02
CA TYR A 102 -5.14 -3.14 -12.81
C TYR A 102 -3.73 -2.61 -13.07
N LEU A 103 -3.14 -2.90 -14.23
CA LEU A 103 -1.82 -2.35 -14.60
C LEU A 103 -1.87 -0.82 -14.68
N ILE A 104 -2.97 -0.28 -15.20
CA ILE A 104 -3.18 1.16 -15.27
C ILE A 104 -3.39 1.72 -13.86
N ASP A 105 -4.41 1.24 -13.14
CA ASP A 105 -4.79 1.77 -11.84
C ASP A 105 -3.68 1.61 -10.79
N THR A 106 -3.08 0.42 -10.73
CA THR A 106 -2.19 0.05 -9.63
C THR A 106 -0.73 0.45 -9.88
N ILE A 107 -0.24 0.42 -11.14
CA ILE A 107 1.20 0.61 -11.42
C ILE A 107 1.47 1.86 -12.28
N PHE A 108 0.72 2.06 -13.36
CA PHE A 108 0.99 3.18 -14.27
C PHE A 108 0.65 4.54 -13.66
N ILE A 109 -0.49 4.68 -13.00
CA ILE A 109 -0.92 5.94 -12.40
C ILE A 109 0.03 6.45 -11.31
N PRO A 110 0.56 5.61 -10.40
CA PRO A 110 1.62 6.05 -9.49
C PRO A 110 2.79 6.74 -10.18
N LEU A 111 3.25 6.21 -11.32
CA LEU A 111 4.36 6.80 -12.09
C LEU A 111 3.98 8.15 -12.71
N VAL A 112 2.76 8.26 -13.23
CA VAL A 112 2.22 9.51 -13.80
C VAL A 112 2.14 10.61 -12.74
N LEU A 113 1.83 10.28 -11.49
CA LEU A 113 1.70 11.25 -10.40
C LEU A 113 3.04 11.78 -9.88
N VAL A 114 4.16 11.08 -10.09
CA VAL A 114 5.48 11.53 -9.60
C VAL A 114 5.79 12.97 -10.04
N PRO A 115 5.82 13.32 -11.34
CA PRO A 115 6.13 14.68 -11.76
C PRO A 115 5.05 15.70 -11.34
N VAL A 116 3.79 15.28 -11.18
CA VAL A 116 2.70 16.13 -10.71
C VAL A 116 2.95 16.56 -9.26
N VAL A 117 3.29 15.60 -8.39
CA VAL A 117 3.61 15.85 -6.97
C VAL A 117 4.89 16.68 -6.81
N TYR A 118 5.88 16.43 -7.66
CA TYR A 118 7.12 17.23 -7.65
C TYR A 118 6.90 18.71 -7.94
N GLY A 119 5.91 19.03 -8.77
CA GLY A 119 5.50 20.41 -9.06
C GLY A 119 4.83 21.16 -7.92
N LEU A 120 4.53 20.49 -6.79
CA LEU A 120 3.93 21.11 -5.60
C LEU A 120 4.99 21.79 -4.73
N SER A 121 4.62 22.89 -4.06
CA SER A 121 5.45 23.50 -3.01
C SER A 121 5.49 22.61 -1.76
N ASP A 122 6.50 22.85 -0.89
CA ASP A 122 6.64 22.12 0.37
C ASP A 122 5.42 22.29 1.29
N ALA A 123 4.81 23.48 1.28
CA ALA A 123 3.59 23.73 2.03
C ALA A 123 2.41 22.88 1.53
N ALA A 124 2.27 22.73 0.21
CA ALA A 124 1.27 21.88 -0.41
C ALA A 124 1.51 20.40 -0.14
N LYS A 125 2.77 19.94 -0.24
CA LYS A 125 3.17 18.57 0.11
C LYS A 125 2.87 18.23 1.57
N ASN A 126 3.20 19.13 2.50
CA ASN A 126 2.91 18.93 3.92
C ASN A 126 1.40 18.85 4.20
N ARG A 127 0.58 19.66 3.52
CA ARG A 127 -0.89 19.58 3.62
C ARG A 127 -1.41 18.23 3.11
N LEU A 128 -0.86 17.72 2.02
CA LEU A 128 -1.26 16.44 1.45
C LEU A 128 -0.88 15.27 2.38
N LEU A 129 0.32 15.31 2.98
CA LEU A 129 0.77 14.33 3.97
C LEU A 129 -0.10 14.37 5.23
N ALA A 130 -0.47 15.57 5.72
CA ALA A 130 -1.38 15.73 6.85
C ALA A 130 -2.77 15.16 6.54
N LEU A 131 -3.31 15.46 5.34
CA LEU A 131 -4.60 14.90 4.89
C LEU A 131 -4.57 13.37 4.92
N LEU A 132 -3.56 12.77 4.30
CA LEU A 132 -3.41 11.30 4.29
C LEU A 132 -3.27 10.74 5.71
N GLY A 133 -2.53 11.42 6.59
CA GLY A 133 -2.40 11.02 7.99
C GLY A 133 -3.75 11.02 8.71
N TYR A 134 -4.57 12.05 8.55
CA TYR A 134 -5.91 12.09 9.15
C TYR A 134 -6.86 11.08 8.52
N LEU A 135 -6.83 10.89 7.20
CA LEU A 135 -7.67 9.89 6.51
C LEU A 135 -7.35 8.48 7.00
N LEU A 136 -6.06 8.12 7.12
CA LEU A 136 -5.66 6.81 7.64
C LEU A 136 -6.08 6.63 9.10
N PHE A 137 -5.97 7.66 9.93
CA PHE A 137 -6.41 7.60 11.32
C PHE A 137 -7.92 7.40 11.44
N ILE A 138 -8.72 8.15 10.66
CA ILE A 138 -10.17 8.00 10.62
C ILE A 138 -10.56 6.61 10.12
N ASN A 139 -9.91 6.13 9.06
CA ASN A 139 -10.13 4.77 8.54
C ASN A 139 -9.82 3.70 9.58
N ALA A 140 -8.78 3.89 10.37
CA ALA A 140 -8.41 3.00 11.47
C ALA A 140 -9.47 3.00 12.59
N CYS A 141 -10.01 4.17 12.94
CA CYS A 141 -11.11 4.27 13.91
C CYS A 141 -12.36 3.54 13.41
N ILE A 142 -12.71 3.71 12.13
CA ILE A 142 -13.84 3.01 11.52
C ILE A 142 -13.62 1.50 11.54
N ALA A 143 -12.41 1.04 11.23
CA ALA A 143 -12.09 -0.39 11.30
C ALA A 143 -12.31 -0.99 12.69
N ILE A 144 -11.97 -0.25 13.74
CA ILE A 144 -12.20 -0.68 15.12
C ILE A 144 -13.71 -0.71 15.42
N ILE A 145 -14.46 0.29 14.97
CA ILE A 145 -15.93 0.33 15.15
C ILE A 145 -16.58 -0.86 14.44
N GLU A 146 -16.22 -1.15 13.19
CA GLU A 146 -16.72 -2.33 12.46
C GLU A 146 -16.38 -3.63 13.18
N LEU A 147 -15.17 -3.77 13.75
CA LEU A 147 -14.77 -4.94 14.50
C LEU A 147 -15.65 -5.12 15.75
N VAL A 148 -15.97 -4.04 16.47
CA VAL A 148 -16.82 -4.08 17.67
C VAL A 148 -18.28 -4.41 17.30
N LEU A 149 -18.77 -3.84 16.19
CA LEU A 149 -20.14 -4.09 15.72
C LEU A 149 -20.29 -5.45 15.02
N GLY A 150 -19.20 -6.09 14.59
CA GLY A 150 -19.21 -7.34 13.84
C GLY A 150 -19.79 -7.23 12.43
N GLN A 151 -19.89 -6.01 11.89
CA GLN A 151 -20.44 -5.74 10.55
C GLN A 151 -19.72 -4.59 9.86
N SER A 152 -19.61 -4.68 8.53
CA SER A 152 -19.02 -3.61 7.71
C SER A 152 -20.01 -2.48 7.50
N ILE A 153 -19.52 -1.22 7.52
CA ILE A 153 -20.31 -0.02 7.23
C ILE A 153 -20.70 0.01 5.75
N VAL A 154 -19.79 -0.39 4.87
CA VAL A 154 -20.08 -0.60 3.45
C VAL A 154 -20.42 -2.07 3.28
N ALA A 155 -21.63 -2.38 2.79
CA ALA A 155 -22.03 -3.76 2.51
C ALA A 155 -21.06 -4.39 1.51
N VAL A 156 -20.39 -5.45 1.92
CA VAL A 156 -19.39 -6.16 1.13
C VAL A 156 -19.69 -7.65 1.22
N GLU A 157 -20.04 -8.27 0.11
CA GLU A 157 -20.00 -9.71 -0.02
C GLU A 157 -18.57 -10.16 -0.29
N ILE A 158 -17.75 -10.21 0.75
CA ILE A 158 -16.47 -10.90 0.67
C ILE A 158 -16.76 -12.37 0.96
N GLY A 159 -16.37 -13.25 0.04
CA GLY A 159 -16.50 -14.69 0.21
C GLY A 159 -16.07 -15.15 1.60
N SER A 160 -16.66 -16.24 2.09
CA SER A 160 -16.63 -16.74 3.46
C SER A 160 -15.26 -16.75 4.13
N PHE A 161 -14.87 -15.64 4.73
CA PHE A 161 -13.85 -15.70 5.77
C PHE A 161 -14.46 -16.36 7.01
N SER A 162 -13.75 -17.29 7.62
CA SER A 162 -14.16 -17.92 8.88
C SER A 162 -14.41 -16.92 10.03
N PHE A 163 -13.99 -15.65 9.85
CA PHE A 163 -14.12 -14.59 10.84
C PHE A 163 -14.34 -13.24 10.14
N PHE A 164 -15.09 -12.35 10.82
CA PHE A 164 -15.26 -10.98 10.39
C PHE A 164 -13.91 -10.25 10.26
N ARG A 165 -13.72 -9.52 9.17
CA ARG A 165 -12.60 -8.63 8.91
C ARG A 165 -13.17 -7.28 8.49
N SER A 166 -12.68 -6.22 9.13
CA SER A 166 -13.07 -4.87 8.75
C SER A 166 -12.60 -4.54 7.33
N THR A 167 -13.44 -3.84 6.60
CA THR A 167 -13.15 -3.30 5.26
C THR A 167 -12.97 -1.80 5.28
N ALA A 168 -13.53 -1.11 6.25
CA ALA A 168 -13.56 0.34 6.36
C ALA A 168 -13.86 1.00 4.99
N PHE A 169 -13.12 2.07 4.60
CA PHE A 169 -13.37 2.74 3.31
C PHE A 169 -12.70 2.07 2.10
N MET A 170 -11.54 1.44 2.28
CA MET A 170 -10.74 0.96 1.14
C MET A 170 -11.10 -0.47 0.68
N ALA A 171 -12.27 -0.94 1.02
CA ALA A 171 -12.95 -2.14 0.53
C ALA A 171 -12.28 -3.49 0.82
N HIS A 172 -10.96 -3.66 0.67
CA HIS A 172 -10.31 -4.96 0.90
C HIS A 172 -9.45 -4.94 2.18
N PRO A 173 -9.70 -5.86 3.14
CA PRO A 173 -9.01 -5.86 4.44
C PRO A 173 -7.47 -5.86 4.34
N LEU A 174 -6.92 -6.72 3.49
CA LEU A 174 -5.46 -6.85 3.33
C LEU A 174 -4.83 -5.62 2.66
N ASN A 175 -5.53 -4.96 1.74
CA ASN A 175 -5.07 -3.71 1.12
C ASN A 175 -5.10 -2.56 2.14
N ASN A 176 -6.13 -2.50 2.98
CA ASN A 176 -6.18 -1.58 4.12
C ASN A 176 -4.99 -1.78 5.06
N ALA A 177 -4.69 -3.04 5.41
CA ALA A 177 -3.57 -3.37 6.26
C ALA A 177 -2.22 -2.96 5.63
N LEU A 178 -2.02 -3.23 4.34
CA LEU A 178 -0.82 -2.85 3.59
C LEU A 178 -0.61 -1.33 3.60
N ILE A 179 -1.63 -0.56 3.19
CA ILE A 179 -1.57 0.90 3.10
C ILE A 179 -1.33 1.49 4.50
N THR A 180 -2.10 1.06 5.48
CA THR A 180 -2.04 1.58 6.85
C THR A 180 -0.68 1.30 7.48
N ALA A 181 -0.17 0.07 7.41
CA ALA A 181 1.11 -0.30 8.01
C ALA A 181 2.30 0.40 7.35
N SER A 182 2.30 0.49 6.02
CA SER A 182 3.44 1.04 5.28
C SER A 182 3.53 2.58 5.34
N LEU A 183 2.41 3.30 5.33
CA LEU A 183 2.43 4.76 5.26
C LEU A 183 2.52 5.43 6.63
N THR A 184 2.00 4.80 7.68
CA THR A 184 1.96 5.35 9.05
C THR A 184 3.31 5.92 9.52
N PRO A 185 4.47 5.26 9.32
CA PRO A 185 5.77 5.77 9.77
C PRO A 185 6.11 7.17 9.29
N ILE A 186 5.56 7.56 8.13
CA ILE A 186 5.77 8.88 7.55
C ILE A 186 4.64 9.84 7.94
N VAL A 187 3.38 9.47 7.64
CA VAL A 187 2.26 10.43 7.67
C VAL A 187 1.86 10.84 9.08
N MET A 188 2.07 9.98 10.11
CA MET A 188 1.74 10.32 11.51
C MET A 188 2.47 11.58 11.99
N ARG A 189 3.66 11.88 11.46
CA ARG A 189 4.47 13.04 11.83
C ARG A 189 3.90 14.36 11.36
N TYR A 190 2.98 14.33 10.40
CA TYR A 190 2.33 15.52 9.82
C TYR A 190 0.95 15.78 10.43
N THR A 191 0.48 14.90 11.33
CA THR A 191 -0.75 15.10 12.10
C THR A 191 -0.46 15.76 13.44
N ARG A 192 -1.50 16.34 14.07
CA ARG A 192 -1.42 16.85 15.44
C ARG A 192 -1.76 15.79 16.50
N ILE A 193 -2.01 14.55 16.06
CA ILE A 193 -2.36 13.44 16.96
C ILE A 193 -1.08 12.95 17.65
N PRO A 194 -1.09 12.77 18.98
CA PRO A 194 0.06 12.21 19.69
C PRO A 194 0.49 10.86 19.09
N ALA A 195 1.79 10.69 18.85
CA ALA A 195 2.31 9.49 18.16
C ALA A 195 1.93 8.18 18.86
N ALA A 196 1.93 8.15 20.20
CA ALA A 196 1.52 6.97 20.96
C ALA A 196 0.05 6.61 20.68
N MET A 197 -0.86 7.60 20.71
CA MET A 197 -2.28 7.39 20.39
C MET A 197 -2.45 6.93 18.95
N TYR A 198 -1.73 7.56 18.01
CA TYR A 198 -1.80 7.20 16.58
C TYR A 198 -1.39 5.72 16.39
N VAL A 199 -0.22 5.34 16.92
CA VAL A 199 0.30 3.97 16.79
C VAL A 199 -0.63 2.95 17.46
N SER A 200 -1.18 3.24 18.64
CA SER A 200 -2.12 2.34 19.33
C SER A 200 -3.38 2.08 18.50
N VAL A 201 -3.97 3.13 17.93
CA VAL A 201 -5.15 3.01 17.06
C VAL A 201 -4.81 2.21 15.79
N ILE A 202 -3.64 2.43 15.19
CA ILE A 202 -3.21 1.67 14.02
C ILE A 202 -3.00 0.18 14.35
N VAL A 203 -2.39 -0.15 15.48
CA VAL A 203 -2.21 -1.56 15.92
C VAL A 203 -3.57 -2.27 16.03
N LEU A 204 -4.54 -1.62 16.68
CA LEU A 204 -5.90 -2.17 16.79
C LEU A 204 -6.59 -2.31 15.43
N ALA A 205 -6.42 -1.34 14.54
CA ALA A 205 -6.98 -1.38 13.19
C ALA A 205 -6.34 -2.50 12.33
N LEU A 206 -5.02 -2.70 12.41
CA LEU A 206 -4.34 -3.79 11.71
C LEU A 206 -4.83 -5.16 12.17
N PHE A 207 -5.17 -5.27 13.46
CA PHE A 207 -5.84 -6.44 13.99
C PHE A 207 -7.26 -6.59 13.42
N ALA A 208 -8.04 -5.51 13.35
CA ALA A 208 -9.40 -5.50 12.80
C ALA A 208 -9.43 -5.91 11.32
N PHE A 209 -8.44 -5.47 10.53
CA PHE A 209 -8.26 -5.89 9.13
C PHE A 209 -7.83 -7.36 9.01
N GLY A 210 -7.35 -8.00 10.08
CA GLY A 210 -6.87 -9.38 10.06
C GLY A 210 -5.54 -9.57 9.33
N GLY A 211 -4.77 -8.50 9.10
CA GLY A 211 -3.48 -8.51 8.42
C GLY A 211 -2.32 -8.89 9.35
N ARG A 212 -2.16 -10.20 9.67
CA ARG A 212 -1.10 -10.68 10.59
C ARG A 212 0.31 -10.26 10.17
N ALA A 213 0.65 -10.47 8.89
CA ALA A 213 1.94 -10.04 8.35
C ALA A 213 2.14 -8.53 8.45
N ALA A 214 1.11 -7.74 8.10
CA ALA A 214 1.15 -6.29 8.20
C ALA A 214 1.34 -5.81 9.65
N LEU A 215 0.65 -6.43 10.62
CA LEU A 215 0.81 -6.13 12.03
C LEU A 215 2.24 -6.46 12.51
N GLY A 216 2.76 -7.64 12.21
CA GLY A 216 4.12 -8.05 12.60
C GLY A 216 5.19 -7.13 12.01
N ILE A 217 5.09 -6.82 10.71
CA ILE A 217 6.03 -5.94 10.01
C ILE A 217 5.92 -4.49 10.54
N PHE A 218 4.70 -4.02 10.84
CA PHE A 218 4.49 -2.70 11.42
C PHE A 218 5.13 -2.57 12.81
N LEU A 219 4.94 -3.57 13.68
CA LEU A 219 5.56 -3.60 15.01
C LEU A 219 7.08 -3.66 14.92
N LEU A 220 7.63 -4.51 14.04
CA LEU A 220 9.06 -4.59 13.79
C LEU A 220 9.61 -3.28 13.25
N GLY A 221 8.94 -2.64 12.29
CA GLY A 221 9.33 -1.34 11.74
C GLY A 221 9.37 -0.25 12.79
N ASN A 222 8.35 -0.17 13.67
CA ASN A 222 8.34 0.77 14.79
C ASN A 222 9.47 0.49 15.80
N PHE A 223 9.72 -0.77 16.11
CA PHE A 223 10.83 -1.18 16.96
C PHE A 223 12.18 -0.72 16.37
N LEU A 224 12.41 -0.98 15.09
CA LEU A 224 13.63 -0.53 14.39
C LEU A 224 13.79 1.00 14.42
N MET A 225 12.69 1.76 14.30
CA MET A 225 12.73 3.23 14.45
C MET A 225 13.05 3.68 15.88
N MET A 226 12.77 2.87 16.88
CA MET A 226 13.08 3.16 18.28
C MET A 226 14.51 2.78 18.67
N LEU A 227 15.19 1.90 17.92
CA LEU A 227 16.54 1.41 18.25
C LEU A 227 17.56 2.52 18.57
N PRO A 228 17.67 3.63 17.80
CA PRO A 228 18.59 4.70 18.13
C PRO A 228 18.30 5.31 19.51
N LYS A 229 17.01 5.54 19.81
CA LYS A 229 16.58 6.09 21.11
C LYS A 229 16.82 5.10 22.25
N LEU A 230 16.60 3.81 22.00
CA LEU A 230 16.91 2.75 22.98
C LEU A 230 18.41 2.68 23.25
N ARG A 231 19.26 2.74 22.20
CA ARG A 231 20.71 2.77 22.36
C ARG A 231 21.15 3.98 23.20
N ASP A 232 20.60 5.16 22.92
CA ASP A 232 20.92 6.37 23.67
C ASP A 232 20.43 6.27 25.13
N PHE A 233 19.25 5.65 25.34
CA PHE A 233 18.72 5.34 26.68
C PHE A 233 19.65 4.41 27.47
N PHE A 234 20.09 3.31 26.88
CA PHE A 234 21.00 2.36 27.55
C PHE A 234 22.42 2.92 27.75
N GLY A 235 22.88 3.80 26.83
CA GLY A 235 24.21 4.38 26.88
C GLY A 235 24.32 5.58 27.81
N GLN A 236 23.31 6.45 27.85
CA GLN A 236 23.36 7.73 28.56
C GLN A 236 22.39 7.78 29.77
N GLY A 237 21.44 6.83 29.85
CA GLY A 237 20.34 6.87 30.80
C GLY A 237 19.39 8.04 30.54
N VAL A 238 18.26 8.05 31.21
CA VAL A 238 17.31 9.16 31.21
C VAL A 238 17.01 9.61 32.60
N ARG A 239 17.25 10.89 32.90
CA ARG A 239 16.86 11.48 34.17
C ARG A 239 15.37 11.79 34.14
N TYR A 240 14.57 10.86 34.68
CA TYR A 240 13.14 11.08 34.90
C TYR A 240 12.86 11.42 36.37
N PRO A 241 11.93 12.36 36.64
CA PRO A 241 11.40 12.54 38.01
C PRO A 241 10.83 11.21 38.52
N LYS A 242 11.17 10.86 39.76
CA LYS A 242 10.78 9.57 40.39
C LYS A 242 9.28 9.25 40.20
N LEU A 243 8.42 10.26 40.35
CA LEU A 243 6.97 10.12 40.20
C LEU A 243 6.58 9.74 38.75
N LYS A 244 7.15 10.41 37.75
CA LYS A 244 6.88 10.09 36.33
C LYS A 244 7.38 8.69 35.93
N PHE A 245 8.52 8.27 36.50
CA PHE A 245 9.04 6.93 36.32
C PHE A 245 8.11 5.88 36.92
N ALA A 246 7.59 6.08 38.15
CA ALA A 246 6.62 5.19 38.78
C ALA A 246 5.32 5.08 37.95
N TYR A 247 4.79 6.21 37.45
CA TYR A 247 3.62 6.20 36.53
C TYR A 247 3.89 5.42 35.24
N LEU A 248 5.06 5.63 34.63
CA LEU A 248 5.42 4.91 33.41
C LEU A 248 5.54 3.40 33.67
N GLN A 249 6.15 3.02 34.77
CA GLN A 249 6.31 1.64 35.17
C GLN A 249 4.94 0.98 35.47
N ALA A 250 4.06 1.67 36.19
CA ALA A 250 2.69 1.22 36.44
C ALA A 250 1.91 1.09 35.13
N LEU A 251 2.00 2.08 34.23
CA LEU A 251 1.35 2.03 32.89
C LEU A 251 1.80 0.81 32.10
N VAL A 252 3.11 0.55 32.01
CA VAL A 252 3.66 -0.62 31.32
C VAL A 252 3.14 -1.91 31.95
N TYR A 253 3.21 -2.02 33.28
CA TYR A 253 2.75 -3.19 34.02
C TYR A 253 1.26 -3.48 33.76
N PHE A 254 0.38 -2.49 33.94
CA PHE A 254 -1.05 -2.66 33.70
C PHE A 254 -1.36 -2.90 32.19
N SER A 255 -0.60 -2.31 31.28
CA SER A 255 -0.76 -2.59 29.85
C SER A 255 -0.42 -4.05 29.51
N VAL A 256 0.66 -4.59 30.08
CA VAL A 256 1.04 -5.99 29.90
C VAL A 256 -0.05 -6.92 30.46
N ILE A 257 -0.54 -6.63 31.69
CA ILE A 257 -1.65 -7.40 32.28
C ILE A 257 -2.90 -7.32 31.41
N ALA A 258 -3.28 -6.13 30.94
CA ALA A 258 -4.44 -5.96 30.07
C ALA A 258 -4.32 -6.75 28.76
N VAL A 259 -3.13 -6.75 28.15
CA VAL A 259 -2.85 -7.56 26.94
C VAL A 259 -2.98 -9.05 27.26
N ILE A 260 -2.39 -9.53 28.35
CA ILE A 260 -2.48 -10.95 28.74
C ILE A 260 -3.94 -11.33 29.03
N LEU A 261 -4.67 -10.52 29.78
CA LEU A 261 -6.09 -10.78 30.07
C LEU A 261 -6.94 -10.79 28.78
N THR A 262 -6.67 -9.86 27.86
CA THR A 262 -7.35 -9.85 26.58
C THR A 262 -7.02 -11.10 25.76
N LEU A 263 -5.78 -11.56 25.75
CA LEU A 263 -5.36 -12.77 25.06
C LEU A 263 -5.96 -14.05 25.66
N VAL A 264 -6.15 -14.09 26.98
CA VAL A 264 -6.61 -15.30 27.69
C VAL A 264 -8.14 -15.36 27.80
N LEU A 265 -8.78 -14.20 28.06
CA LEU A 265 -10.20 -14.15 28.42
C LEU A 265 -11.14 -13.71 27.31
N SER A 266 -10.61 -13.22 26.17
CA SER A 266 -11.48 -12.72 25.10
C SER A 266 -11.53 -13.66 23.89
N PRO A 267 -12.65 -13.68 23.14
CA PRO A 267 -12.74 -14.37 21.84
C PRO A 267 -11.66 -13.90 20.85
N ILE A 268 -11.13 -12.71 21.06
CA ILE A 268 -10.01 -12.13 20.30
C ILE A 268 -8.73 -12.91 20.60
N GLY A 269 -8.47 -13.21 21.88
CA GLY A 269 -7.31 -13.98 22.26
C GLY A 269 -7.37 -15.44 21.80
N GLU A 270 -8.52 -16.07 21.91
CA GLU A 270 -8.76 -17.41 21.36
C GLU A 270 -8.50 -17.42 19.86
N ARG A 271 -8.95 -16.39 19.14
CA ARG A 271 -8.68 -16.19 17.72
C ARG A 271 -7.18 -15.99 17.41
N ILE A 272 -6.43 -15.28 18.25
CA ILE A 272 -4.99 -15.11 18.08
C ILE A 272 -4.27 -16.42 18.35
N LEU A 273 -4.59 -17.10 19.43
CA LEU A 273 -3.95 -18.33 19.85
C LEU A 273 -4.23 -19.49 18.87
N SER A 274 -5.50 -19.65 18.41
CA SER A 274 -5.86 -20.66 17.42
C SER A 274 -5.19 -20.47 16.06
N LYS A 275 -4.70 -19.26 15.76
CA LYS A 275 -4.05 -18.89 14.50
C LYS A 275 -2.52 -18.77 14.57
N LEU A 276 -1.92 -19.13 15.70
CA LEU A 276 -0.45 -19.29 15.78
C LEU A 276 0.04 -20.55 15.04
N TYR A 277 -0.88 -21.46 14.72
CA TYR A 277 -0.58 -22.64 13.88
C TYR A 277 -0.63 -22.28 12.40
N ILE A 278 0.11 -23.04 11.59
CA ILE A 278 0.03 -23.02 10.12
C ILE A 278 -1.40 -23.43 9.76
N ASP A 279 -2.17 -22.51 9.20
CA ASP A 279 -3.54 -22.77 8.74
C ASP A 279 -3.54 -23.03 7.22
N THR A 280 -4.66 -23.50 6.69
CA THR A 280 -4.87 -23.77 5.25
C THR A 280 -4.50 -22.57 4.36
N SER A 281 -4.62 -21.35 4.87
CA SER A 281 -4.19 -20.13 4.17
C SER A 281 -2.67 -19.99 4.08
N ALA A 282 -1.91 -20.54 5.03
CA ALA A 282 -0.45 -20.59 4.96
C ALA A 282 0.02 -21.70 4.01
N GLU A 283 -0.65 -22.86 4.02
CA GLU A 283 -0.38 -23.96 3.10
C GLU A 283 -0.62 -23.54 1.66
N ALA A 284 -1.73 -22.90 1.35
CA ALA A 284 -2.03 -22.38 0.01
C ALA A 284 -0.95 -21.44 -0.56
N ARG A 285 -0.18 -20.76 0.29
CA ARG A 285 0.95 -19.92 -0.14
C ARG A 285 2.18 -20.74 -0.55
N PHE A 286 2.34 -21.93 0.00
CA PHE A 286 3.39 -22.86 -0.41
C PHE A 286 2.99 -23.64 -1.66
N ASP A 287 1.71 -24.00 -1.79
CA ASP A 287 1.19 -24.70 -2.96
C ASP A 287 1.34 -23.89 -4.25
N VAL A 288 1.33 -22.56 -4.15
CA VAL A 288 1.58 -21.68 -5.30
C VAL A 288 2.97 -21.89 -5.92
N PHE A 289 3.98 -22.33 -5.16
CA PHE A 289 5.29 -22.63 -5.72
C PHE A 289 5.28 -23.88 -6.63
N ILE A 290 4.39 -24.84 -6.37
CA ILE A 290 4.20 -26.02 -7.21
C ILE A 290 3.79 -25.61 -8.63
N LEU A 291 3.07 -24.49 -8.78
CA LEU A 291 2.66 -23.97 -10.08
C LEU A 291 3.85 -23.58 -10.95
N LEU A 292 4.93 -23.10 -10.34
CA LEU A 292 6.13 -22.72 -11.08
C LEU A 292 6.86 -23.93 -11.66
N GLU A 293 6.72 -25.10 -11.06
CA GLU A 293 7.33 -26.36 -11.54
C GLU A 293 6.65 -26.87 -12.81
N GLN A 294 5.40 -26.44 -13.06
CA GLN A 294 4.64 -26.83 -14.25
C GLN A 294 5.02 -26.01 -15.50
N LEU A 295 5.77 -24.92 -15.34
CA LEU A 295 6.10 -24.02 -16.44
C LEU A 295 7.19 -24.61 -17.33
N SER A 296 6.94 -24.67 -18.63
CA SER A 296 7.97 -24.90 -19.65
C SER A 296 8.94 -23.70 -19.71
N PHE A 297 10.11 -23.88 -20.33
CA PHE A 297 11.09 -22.79 -20.45
C PHE A 297 10.54 -21.54 -21.16
N SER A 298 9.74 -21.72 -22.20
CA SER A 298 9.07 -20.60 -22.90
C SER A 298 8.04 -19.90 -22.00
N GLU A 299 7.30 -20.65 -21.20
CA GLU A 299 6.34 -20.09 -20.25
C GLU A 299 7.02 -19.37 -19.08
N TRP A 300 8.18 -19.84 -18.65
CA TRP A 300 9.01 -19.07 -17.71
C TRP A 300 9.40 -17.70 -18.25
N LEU A 301 9.77 -17.59 -19.54
CA LEU A 301 10.18 -16.30 -20.13
C LEU A 301 9.00 -15.38 -20.43
N PHE A 302 7.90 -15.95 -20.97
CA PHE A 302 6.79 -15.18 -21.55
C PHE A 302 5.46 -15.35 -20.81
N GLY A 303 5.40 -16.17 -19.75
CA GLY A 303 4.22 -16.45 -18.94
C GLY A 303 3.44 -17.68 -19.37
N ALA A 304 2.69 -18.26 -18.45
CA ALA A 304 1.95 -19.51 -18.59
C ALA A 304 0.93 -19.45 -19.74
N SER A 305 0.74 -20.53 -20.47
CA SER A 305 -0.29 -20.64 -21.50
C SER A 305 -1.69 -20.47 -20.92
N HIS A 306 -2.66 -20.06 -21.74
CA HIS A 306 -4.06 -19.96 -21.30
C HIS A 306 -4.62 -21.30 -20.81
N GLY A 307 -4.18 -22.42 -21.43
CA GLY A 307 -4.55 -23.76 -20.99
C GLY A 307 -4.09 -24.01 -19.58
N LEU A 308 -2.79 -23.79 -19.30
CA LEU A 308 -2.23 -23.98 -17.96
C LEU A 308 -2.88 -23.09 -16.90
N LEU A 309 -3.18 -21.82 -17.22
CA LEU A 309 -3.88 -20.93 -16.28
C LEU A 309 -5.28 -21.45 -15.93
N ASN A 310 -6.02 -21.96 -16.90
CA ASN A 310 -7.33 -22.56 -16.67
C ASN A 310 -7.23 -23.88 -15.87
N ASP A 311 -6.23 -24.70 -16.17
CA ASP A 311 -5.98 -25.96 -15.45
C ASP A 311 -5.61 -25.72 -13.97
N ILE A 312 -4.84 -24.68 -13.69
CA ILE A 312 -4.53 -24.26 -12.32
C ILE A 312 -5.80 -23.95 -11.53
N VAL A 313 -6.72 -23.19 -12.11
CA VAL A 313 -7.99 -22.86 -11.45
C VAL A 313 -8.85 -24.13 -11.26
N PHE A 314 -8.91 -24.98 -12.27
CA PHE A 314 -9.80 -26.15 -12.27
C PHE A 314 -9.29 -27.29 -11.37
N TYR A 315 -8.00 -27.63 -11.46
CA TYR A 315 -7.45 -28.82 -10.76
C TYR A 315 -6.89 -28.50 -9.37
N ILE A 316 -6.36 -27.28 -9.16
CA ILE A 316 -5.71 -26.91 -7.90
C ILE A 316 -6.65 -26.06 -7.03
N GLY A 317 -7.71 -25.50 -7.62
CA GLY A 317 -8.69 -24.67 -6.92
C GLY A 317 -8.15 -23.32 -6.43
N ILE A 318 -6.96 -22.92 -6.91
CA ILE A 318 -6.36 -21.63 -6.58
C ILE A 318 -6.92 -20.58 -7.52
N ASN A 319 -7.96 -19.89 -7.08
CA ASN A 319 -8.58 -18.79 -7.84
C ASN A 319 -7.75 -17.51 -7.78
N VAL A 320 -6.93 -17.32 -6.74
CA VAL A 320 -6.14 -16.09 -6.52
C VAL A 320 -4.76 -16.45 -6.00
N VAL A 321 -3.74 -16.06 -6.75
CA VAL A 321 -2.33 -16.18 -6.33
C VAL A 321 -2.03 -15.04 -5.35
N GLU A 322 -1.89 -15.36 -4.05
CA GLU A 322 -1.65 -14.35 -3.01
C GLU A 322 -0.23 -13.74 -3.05
N ASN A 323 0.69 -14.26 -3.85
CA ASN A 323 2.01 -13.68 -4.08
C ASN A 323 2.04 -12.96 -5.43
N TYR A 324 2.12 -11.62 -5.43
CA TYR A 324 2.10 -10.84 -6.66
C TYR A 324 3.27 -11.14 -7.61
N VAL A 325 4.46 -11.50 -7.10
CA VAL A 325 5.62 -11.82 -7.95
C VAL A 325 5.35 -13.08 -8.75
N ILE A 326 4.84 -14.13 -8.09
CA ILE A 326 4.45 -15.38 -8.75
C ILE A 326 3.31 -15.10 -9.74
N GLY A 327 2.31 -14.31 -9.33
CA GLY A 327 1.23 -13.89 -10.22
C GLY A 327 1.74 -13.16 -11.48
N TRP A 328 2.76 -12.32 -11.35
CA TRP A 328 3.38 -11.64 -12.50
C TRP A 328 4.18 -12.62 -13.37
N VAL A 329 4.92 -13.56 -12.78
CA VAL A 329 5.64 -14.59 -13.54
C VAL A 329 4.65 -15.48 -14.32
N LEU A 330 3.57 -15.90 -13.70
CA LEU A 330 2.54 -16.70 -14.37
C LEU A 330 1.88 -15.94 -15.53
N ASN A 331 1.55 -14.66 -15.31
CA ASN A 331 0.85 -13.88 -16.34
C ASN A 331 1.77 -13.32 -17.42
N PHE A 332 2.97 -12.85 -17.09
CA PHE A 332 3.85 -12.10 -17.99
C PHE A 332 5.23 -12.70 -18.19
N GLY A 333 5.53 -13.80 -17.53
CA GLY A 333 6.86 -14.42 -17.51
C GLY A 333 7.90 -13.59 -16.77
N LEU A 334 9.13 -14.06 -16.76
CA LEU A 334 10.26 -13.35 -16.12
C LEU A 334 10.52 -12.00 -16.77
N LEU A 335 10.42 -11.88 -18.09
CA LEU A 335 10.66 -10.63 -18.80
C LEU A 335 9.63 -9.56 -18.40
N GLY A 336 8.34 -9.92 -18.37
CA GLY A 336 7.30 -9.01 -17.92
C GLY A 336 7.38 -8.71 -16.42
N CYS A 337 7.72 -9.70 -15.60
CA CYS A 337 7.92 -9.53 -14.16
C CYS A 337 9.04 -8.53 -13.86
N ILE A 338 10.19 -8.62 -14.54
CA ILE A 338 11.28 -7.64 -14.41
C ILE A 338 10.80 -6.24 -14.80
N GLY A 339 10.06 -6.10 -15.91
CA GLY A 339 9.46 -4.83 -16.32
C GLY A 339 8.52 -4.26 -15.26
N LEU A 340 7.67 -5.10 -14.63
CA LEU A 340 6.76 -4.72 -13.55
C LEU A 340 7.51 -4.34 -12.27
N LEU A 341 8.56 -5.08 -11.89
CA LEU A 341 9.41 -4.75 -10.74
C LEU A 341 10.11 -3.40 -10.93
N LEU A 342 10.64 -3.13 -12.12
CA LEU A 342 11.24 -1.83 -12.45
C LEU A 342 10.20 -0.71 -12.37
N SER A 343 9.02 -0.94 -12.93
CA SER A 343 7.94 0.06 -12.91
C SER A 343 7.41 0.33 -11.50
N THR A 344 7.36 -0.68 -10.65
CA THR A 344 6.80 -0.58 -9.30
C THR A 344 7.80 0.02 -8.31
N TYR A 345 9.06 -0.40 -8.35
CA TYR A 345 10.00 -0.13 -7.25
C TYR A 345 11.15 0.81 -7.59
N LEU A 346 11.52 0.99 -8.85
CA LEU A 346 12.71 1.79 -9.19
C LEU A 346 12.58 3.24 -8.70
N VAL A 347 11.43 3.88 -8.96
CA VAL A 347 11.19 5.25 -8.50
C VAL A 347 11.06 5.34 -6.97
N PRO A 348 10.27 4.51 -6.27
CA PRO A 348 10.25 4.46 -4.81
C PRO A 348 11.64 4.26 -4.18
N PHE A 349 12.47 3.36 -4.72
CA PHE A 349 13.84 3.15 -4.24
C PHE A 349 14.68 4.42 -4.35
N MET A 350 14.65 5.09 -5.49
CA MET A 350 15.38 6.33 -5.69
C MET A 350 14.88 7.46 -4.78
N LEU A 351 13.57 7.48 -4.49
CA LEU A 351 12.97 8.44 -3.55
C LEU A 351 13.47 8.23 -2.12
N VAL A 352 13.69 6.98 -1.66
CA VAL A 352 14.09 6.70 -0.27
C VAL A 352 15.60 6.57 -0.06
N TYR A 353 16.39 6.41 -1.11
CA TYR A 353 17.82 6.11 -1.02
C TYR A 353 18.60 7.06 -0.10
N LYS A 354 18.33 8.37 -0.20
CA LYS A 354 18.95 9.41 0.61
C LYS A 354 18.06 9.95 1.74
N GLN A 355 16.95 9.26 2.05
CA GLN A 355 15.96 9.71 3.03
C GLN A 355 16.19 9.11 4.42
N GLU A 356 15.42 9.63 5.38
CA GLU A 356 15.38 9.15 6.77
C GLU A 356 14.91 7.69 6.86
N TRP A 357 15.20 7.07 7.99
CA TRP A 357 14.78 5.70 8.29
C TRP A 357 13.28 5.44 8.13
N SER A 358 12.43 6.42 8.46
CA SER A 358 10.98 6.29 8.30
C SER A 358 10.55 6.01 6.85
N ALA A 359 11.18 6.68 5.87
CA ALA A 359 10.89 6.45 4.47
C ALA A 359 11.39 5.06 4.00
N LYS A 360 12.56 4.64 4.46
CA LYS A 360 13.12 3.30 4.18
C LYS A 360 12.25 2.19 4.76
N ILE A 361 11.79 2.36 6.02
CA ILE A 361 10.90 1.43 6.68
C ILE A 361 9.53 1.38 5.98
N ALA A 362 9.00 2.53 5.55
CA ALA A 362 7.74 2.57 4.82
C ALA A 362 7.82 1.75 3.51
N LEU A 363 8.87 1.94 2.71
CA LEU A 363 9.07 1.17 1.48
C LEU A 363 9.31 -0.32 1.78
N LEU A 364 10.18 -0.63 2.74
CA LEU A 364 10.47 -2.02 3.11
C LEU A 364 9.21 -2.74 3.63
N SER A 365 8.42 -2.07 4.48
CA SER A 365 7.15 -2.60 4.96
C SER A 365 6.19 -2.85 3.81
N PHE A 366 6.08 -1.89 2.88
CA PHE A 366 5.25 -2.06 1.69
C PHE A 366 5.67 -3.29 0.88
N MET A 367 6.97 -3.45 0.60
CA MET A 367 7.50 -4.59 -0.14
C MET A 367 7.21 -5.93 0.56
N LEU A 368 7.51 -6.01 1.86
CA LEU A 368 7.34 -7.24 2.62
C LEU A 368 5.86 -7.63 2.77
N ILE A 369 4.98 -6.66 3.04
CA ILE A 369 3.54 -6.94 3.18
C ILE A 369 2.93 -7.30 1.82
N SER A 370 3.30 -6.59 0.75
CA SER A 370 2.74 -6.87 -0.58
C SER A 370 3.08 -8.27 -1.10
N VAL A 371 4.24 -8.84 -0.73
CA VAL A 371 4.58 -10.24 -1.08
C VAL A 371 3.65 -11.25 -0.42
N THR A 372 3.04 -10.90 0.72
CA THR A 372 2.11 -11.77 1.44
C THR A 372 0.65 -11.64 1.00
N ASN A 373 0.39 -10.86 -0.04
CA ASN A 373 -0.95 -10.67 -0.59
C ASN A 373 -0.89 -10.41 -2.12
N ASN A 374 -2.04 -10.24 -2.74
CA ASN A 374 -2.19 -9.99 -4.17
C ASN A 374 -2.37 -8.50 -4.52
N ALA A 375 -2.04 -7.57 -3.62
CA ALA A 375 -2.35 -6.15 -3.80
C ALA A 375 -1.83 -5.55 -5.12
N LEU A 376 -0.69 -6.03 -5.63
CA LEU A 376 -0.10 -5.51 -6.87
C LEU A 376 -0.55 -6.24 -8.15
N THR A 377 -1.39 -7.28 -8.02
CA THR A 377 -2.02 -7.99 -9.15
C THR A 377 -3.51 -7.70 -9.28
N VAL A 378 -4.06 -6.88 -8.39
CA VAL A 378 -5.44 -6.45 -8.40
C VAL A 378 -5.53 -4.92 -8.45
N LYS A 379 -6.73 -4.40 -8.67
CA LYS A 379 -6.98 -2.95 -8.68
C LYS A 379 -6.94 -2.38 -7.26
N THR A 380 -5.88 -1.62 -6.95
CA THR A 380 -5.69 -1.00 -5.64
C THR A 380 -4.93 0.33 -5.75
N PRO A 381 -5.25 1.33 -4.92
CA PRO A 381 -4.48 2.57 -4.84
C PRO A 381 -3.23 2.48 -3.96
N ALA A 382 -2.86 1.28 -3.47
CA ALA A 382 -1.80 1.12 -2.48
C ALA A 382 -0.46 1.71 -2.92
N LEU A 383 0.00 1.38 -4.13
CA LEU A 383 1.25 1.93 -4.68
C LEU A 383 1.13 3.44 -4.96
N MET A 384 -0.04 3.90 -5.40
CA MET A 384 -0.30 5.33 -5.63
C MET A 384 -0.12 6.13 -4.32
N PHE A 385 -0.70 5.68 -3.23
CA PHE A 385 -0.52 6.32 -1.93
C PHE A 385 0.94 6.30 -1.47
N LEU A 386 1.64 5.16 -1.63
CA LEU A 386 3.06 5.07 -1.30
C LEU A 386 3.88 6.08 -2.09
N VAL A 387 3.74 6.11 -3.41
CA VAL A 387 4.49 7.01 -4.30
C VAL A 387 4.19 8.48 -3.99
N VAL A 388 2.92 8.83 -3.76
CA VAL A 388 2.52 10.19 -3.37
C VAL A 388 3.16 10.58 -2.03
N VAL A 389 3.10 9.71 -1.02
CA VAL A 389 3.69 9.97 0.31
C VAL A 389 5.21 10.11 0.21
N LEU A 390 5.89 9.20 -0.48
CA LEU A 390 7.34 9.26 -0.65
C LEU A 390 7.77 10.50 -1.45
N SER A 391 7.04 10.85 -2.52
CA SER A 391 7.32 12.04 -3.33
C SER A 391 7.09 13.34 -2.57
N CYS A 392 6.06 13.40 -1.72
CA CYS A 392 5.82 14.55 -0.84
C CYS A 392 6.89 14.67 0.26
N HIS A 393 7.32 13.53 0.81
CA HIS A 393 8.32 13.49 1.87
C HIS A 393 9.74 13.74 1.36
N TYR A 394 9.99 13.49 0.07
CA TYR A 394 11.30 13.71 -0.55
C TYR A 394 11.68 15.19 -0.49
N ARG A 395 12.74 15.50 0.29
CA ARG A 395 13.37 16.82 0.32
C ARG A 395 14.60 16.77 -0.56
N SER A 396 14.65 17.61 -1.57
CA SER A 396 15.88 17.76 -2.36
C SER A 396 17.05 18.12 -1.42
N SER A 397 18.09 17.31 -1.43
CA SER A 397 19.27 17.48 -0.56
C SER A 397 19.98 18.84 -0.73
N ASN A 398 19.61 19.66 -1.71
CA ASN A 398 20.16 20.98 -1.95
C ASN A 398 19.71 22.06 -0.94
N HIS A 399 18.66 21.82 -0.12
CA HIS A 399 18.25 22.79 0.90
C HIS A 399 18.99 22.66 2.24
N HIS A 400 19.70 21.55 2.48
CA HIS A 400 20.45 21.37 3.72
C HIS A 400 21.87 21.95 3.70
N LEU A 401 22.44 22.23 2.52
CA LEU A 401 23.78 22.85 2.39
C LEU A 401 23.77 24.37 2.61
N HIS A 402 22.62 25.03 2.59
CA HIS A 402 22.50 26.49 2.80
C HIS A 402 22.03 26.89 4.22
N ARG A 403 21.92 25.95 5.16
CA ARG A 403 21.54 26.21 6.57
C ARG A 403 22.54 25.70 7.60
N ARG A 404 23.80 25.52 7.18
CA ARG A 404 24.92 25.34 8.12
C ARG A 404 25.90 26.50 8.01
#